data_2530bd67ed8c2ce1688c0de835360237
#
_entry.id   2530bd67ed8c2ce1688c0de835360237
#
_cell.length_a   1.000
_cell.length_b   1.000
_cell.length_c   1.000
_cell.angle_alpha   90.00
_cell.angle_beta   90.00
_cell.angle_gamma   90.00
#
_symmetry.space_group_name_H-M   'P 1'
#
loop_
_entity.id
_entity.type
_entity.pdbx_description
1 polymer ?
#
loop_
_entity_poly.entity_id
_entity_poly.type
_entity_poly.pdbx_seq_one_letter_code
_entity_poly.pdbx_strand_id
1 'polypeptide(L)'
;ACEGEEDLMSSIRIRNGRVIDPQHGVDTMRDIGVRDGRIVELHPQEAVGEEIDAAGCVVMAGGIDLHSHIGGGKMNLARMLLPEDHRLNREPIALPTNPLELASCGHCAPGTLATGYRYAEMGYTAAFEPAMLPSNARHAHMEMGDTPILDHGAYVMLGSDELFLQLLAEGKDFQTVRDYVGWTIHASKALGVKVVNPGGISAFKFNQRKLNVDEEHAHWRVTPRTIVQTLAKALHELGVPHPLHIHGSNLG
;
A
#
# COMPACT_ATOMS: atom_id res chain seq x y z
N ALA A 1 0.28 -25.87 33.81
CA ALA A 1 -0.55 -26.60 32.86
C ALA A 1 -1.27 -25.62 31.95
N CYS A 2 -0.62 -24.85 31.09
CA CYS A 2 -1.29 -24.02 30.08
C CYS A 2 -0.37 -23.70 28.89
N GLU A 3 0.94 -23.92 28.97
CA GLU A 3 1.86 -23.61 27.86
C GLU A 3 1.65 -24.49 26.61
N GLY A 4 1.18 -25.74 26.78
CA GLY A 4 0.98 -26.66 25.66
C GLY A 4 -0.36 -26.49 24.92
N GLU A 5 -1.37 -25.88 25.52
CA GLU A 5 -2.68 -25.62 24.87
C GLU A 5 -2.66 -24.32 24.06
N GLU A 6 -1.94 -23.29 24.49
CA GLU A 6 -1.74 -22.05 23.74
C GLU A 6 -0.91 -22.28 22.48
N ASP A 7 0.12 -23.13 22.55
CA ASP A 7 0.99 -23.50 21.42
C ASP A 7 0.22 -24.29 20.33
N LEU A 8 -0.78 -25.10 20.75
CA LEU A 8 -1.62 -25.83 19.80
C LEU A 8 -2.57 -24.87 19.04
N MET A 9 -3.15 -23.87 19.72
CA MET A 9 -4.15 -22.98 19.15
C MET A 9 -3.58 -22.02 18.09
N SER A 10 -2.27 -21.81 18.06
CA SER A 10 -1.59 -20.93 17.09
C SER A 10 -1.05 -21.71 15.87
N SER A 11 -1.28 -23.00 15.76
CA SER A 11 -0.75 -23.83 14.68
C SER A 11 -1.81 -24.24 13.66
N ILE A 12 -1.44 -24.17 12.37
CA ILE A 12 -2.30 -24.53 11.24
C ILE A 12 -1.56 -25.54 10.37
N ARG A 13 -2.27 -26.56 9.89
CA ARG A 13 -1.78 -27.45 8.84
C ARG A 13 -2.65 -27.31 7.59
N ILE A 14 -2.03 -26.95 6.47
CA ILE A 14 -2.68 -26.94 5.15
C ILE A 14 -2.26 -28.22 4.43
N ARG A 15 -3.23 -29.06 4.09
CA ARG A 15 -3.00 -30.38 3.50
C ARG A 15 -3.45 -30.47 2.05
N ASN A 16 -2.85 -31.41 1.33
CA ASN A 16 -3.27 -31.83 -0.01
C ASN A 16 -3.20 -30.71 -1.08
N GLY A 17 -2.55 -29.58 -0.80
CA GLY A 17 -2.44 -28.48 -1.73
C GLY A 17 -1.25 -28.60 -2.69
N ARG A 18 -1.38 -28.08 -3.92
CA ARG A 18 -0.24 -27.87 -4.80
C ARG A 18 0.46 -26.60 -4.36
N VAL A 19 1.60 -26.75 -3.72
CA VAL A 19 2.41 -25.62 -3.25
C VAL A 19 3.28 -25.10 -4.39
N ILE A 20 3.15 -23.79 -4.66
CA ILE A 20 3.96 -23.07 -5.63
C ILE A 20 4.77 -22.00 -4.91
N ASP A 21 6.08 -22.16 -4.88
CA ASP A 21 7.04 -21.19 -4.36
C ASP A 21 8.22 -21.04 -5.34
N PRO A 22 8.12 -20.08 -6.27
CA PRO A 22 9.15 -19.87 -7.27
C PRO A 22 10.52 -19.49 -6.69
N GLN A 23 10.53 -18.79 -5.54
CA GLN A 23 11.76 -18.37 -4.89
C GLN A 23 12.63 -19.56 -4.44
N HIS A 24 11.98 -20.65 -3.99
CA HIS A 24 12.65 -21.85 -3.54
C HIS A 24 12.55 -23.01 -4.54
N GLY A 25 12.04 -22.75 -5.76
CA GLY A 25 11.90 -23.78 -6.80
C GLY A 25 10.90 -24.88 -6.47
N VAL A 26 9.89 -24.58 -5.66
CA VAL A 26 8.87 -25.55 -5.24
C VAL A 26 7.64 -25.46 -6.16
N ASP A 27 7.26 -26.58 -6.75
CA ASP A 27 5.98 -26.79 -7.44
C ASP A 27 5.60 -28.26 -7.25
N THR A 28 4.91 -28.57 -6.15
CA THR A 28 4.59 -29.96 -5.81
C THR A 28 3.43 -30.03 -4.85
N MET A 29 2.80 -31.21 -4.81
CA MET A 29 1.80 -31.54 -3.77
C MET A 29 2.52 -31.77 -2.45
N ARG A 30 2.22 -30.93 -1.45
CA ARG A 30 2.78 -31.09 -0.09
C ARG A 30 1.95 -30.36 0.94
N ASP A 31 2.10 -30.80 2.18
CA ASP A 31 1.51 -30.10 3.33
C ASP A 31 2.39 -28.93 3.75
N ILE A 32 1.76 -27.90 4.29
CA ILE A 32 2.42 -26.73 4.90
C ILE A 32 1.98 -26.63 6.34
N GLY A 33 2.95 -26.51 7.25
CA GLY A 33 2.73 -26.16 8.64
C GLY A 33 2.92 -24.66 8.86
N VAL A 34 2.06 -24.06 9.66
CA VAL A 34 2.21 -22.70 10.16
C VAL A 34 2.14 -22.73 11.67
N ARG A 35 3.06 -22.04 12.36
CA ARG A 35 3.04 -21.85 13.81
C ARG A 35 3.54 -20.44 14.11
N ASP A 36 2.82 -19.71 14.95
CA ASP A 36 3.15 -18.33 15.33
C ASP A 36 3.38 -17.41 14.13
N GLY A 37 2.53 -17.55 13.09
CA GLY A 37 2.61 -16.77 11.86
C GLY A 37 3.81 -17.10 10.96
N ARG A 38 4.51 -18.21 11.20
CA ARG A 38 5.67 -18.64 10.40
C ARG A 38 5.45 -20.02 9.79
N ILE A 39 5.94 -20.22 8.58
CA ILE A 39 5.98 -21.54 7.96
C ILE A 39 7.02 -22.39 8.69
N VAL A 40 6.60 -23.55 9.15
CA VAL A 40 7.42 -24.52 9.90
C VAL A 40 7.24 -25.93 9.34
N GLU A 41 8.18 -26.80 9.61
CA GLU A 41 8.03 -28.24 9.36
C GLU A 41 7.27 -28.84 10.56
N LEU A 42 6.10 -29.44 10.30
CA LEU A 42 5.31 -30.14 11.30
C LEU A 42 5.48 -31.66 11.12
N HIS A 43 5.59 -32.38 12.24
CA HIS A 43 5.55 -33.84 12.16
C HIS A 43 4.18 -34.30 11.64
N PRO A 44 4.09 -35.34 10.77
CA PRO A 44 2.83 -35.77 10.16
C PRO A 44 1.70 -36.09 11.15
N GLN A 45 2.05 -36.55 12.34
CA GLN A 45 1.11 -36.93 13.41
C GLN A 45 0.98 -35.85 14.51
N GLU A 46 1.64 -34.72 14.34
CA GLU A 46 1.57 -33.64 15.31
C GLU A 46 0.17 -33.05 15.33
N ALA A 47 -0.39 -32.85 16.51
CA ALA A 47 -1.66 -32.17 16.67
C ALA A 47 -1.50 -30.69 16.36
N VAL A 48 -2.48 -30.09 15.70
CA VAL A 48 -2.54 -28.68 15.34
C VAL A 48 -3.87 -28.08 15.76
N GLY A 49 -3.93 -26.76 15.93
CA GLY A 49 -5.16 -26.07 16.28
C GLY A 49 -6.17 -26.05 15.15
N GLU A 50 -5.70 -25.96 13.91
CA GLU A 50 -6.55 -25.93 12.72
C GLU A 50 -5.96 -26.78 11.59
N GLU A 51 -6.81 -27.49 10.87
CA GLU A 51 -6.42 -28.22 9.66
C GLU A 51 -7.28 -27.78 8.48
N ILE A 52 -6.63 -27.33 7.39
CA ILE A 52 -7.26 -26.87 6.17
C ILE A 52 -6.99 -27.88 5.06
N ASP A 53 -8.03 -28.48 4.49
CA ASP A 53 -7.90 -29.32 3.30
C ASP A 53 -7.90 -28.46 2.03
N ALA A 54 -6.75 -28.37 1.38
CA ALA A 54 -6.53 -27.64 0.14
C ALA A 54 -6.54 -28.54 -1.10
N ALA A 55 -7.22 -29.70 -1.03
CA ALA A 55 -7.32 -30.60 -2.17
C ALA A 55 -7.90 -29.90 -3.40
N GLY A 56 -7.17 -29.94 -4.53
CA GLY A 56 -7.55 -29.24 -5.77
C GLY A 56 -7.21 -27.76 -5.81
N CYS A 57 -6.61 -27.21 -4.74
CA CYS A 57 -6.21 -25.81 -4.66
C CYS A 57 -4.71 -25.64 -4.89
N VAL A 58 -4.34 -24.44 -5.31
CA VAL A 58 -2.97 -23.94 -5.29
C VAL A 58 -2.73 -23.21 -3.98
N VAL A 59 -1.62 -23.51 -3.31
CA VAL A 59 -1.16 -22.82 -2.10
C VAL A 59 0.10 -22.04 -2.46
N MET A 60 0.04 -20.75 -2.31
CA MET A 60 1.16 -19.84 -2.65
C MET A 60 1.15 -18.63 -1.72
N ALA A 61 2.22 -17.84 -1.74
CA ALA A 61 2.26 -16.56 -1.03
C ALA A 61 1.12 -15.65 -1.51
N GLY A 62 0.51 -14.94 -0.56
CA GLY A 62 -0.55 -13.97 -0.88
C GLY A 62 -0.04 -12.82 -1.75
N GLY A 63 -0.92 -12.26 -2.56
CA GLY A 63 -0.61 -11.12 -3.41
C GLY A 63 -0.26 -9.87 -2.58
N ILE A 64 0.67 -9.08 -3.08
CA ILE A 64 1.02 -7.76 -2.54
C ILE A 64 0.75 -6.71 -3.61
N ASP A 65 -0.20 -5.81 -3.35
CA ASP A 65 -0.48 -4.68 -4.25
C ASP A 65 0.26 -3.44 -3.77
N LEU A 66 1.30 -3.06 -4.49
CA LEU A 66 2.14 -1.90 -4.16
C LEU A 66 1.55 -0.56 -4.62
N HIS A 67 0.41 -0.56 -5.30
CA HIS A 67 -0.20 0.65 -5.85
C HIS A 67 -1.72 0.58 -5.82
N SER A 68 -2.29 0.65 -4.65
CA SER A 68 -3.73 0.58 -4.44
C SER A 68 -4.25 1.75 -3.63
N HIS A 69 -5.21 2.46 -4.18
CA HIS A 69 -5.87 3.54 -3.45
C HIS A 69 -6.94 2.96 -2.52
N ILE A 70 -6.56 2.68 -1.28
CA ILE A 70 -7.41 2.04 -0.27
C ILE A 70 -7.95 2.98 0.80
N GLY A 71 -7.30 4.11 1.03
CA GLY A 71 -7.72 5.07 2.06
C GLY A 71 -7.03 6.42 1.92
N GLY A 72 -7.41 7.36 2.78
CA GLY A 72 -6.84 8.69 2.81
C GLY A 72 -7.50 9.70 1.88
N GLY A 73 -6.88 10.89 1.76
CA GLY A 73 -7.51 12.06 1.15
C GLY A 73 -7.99 11.88 -0.28
N LYS A 74 -7.29 11.09 -1.11
CA LYS A 74 -7.71 10.84 -2.50
C LYS A 74 -8.95 9.98 -2.58
N MET A 75 -9.03 8.93 -1.78
CA MET A 75 -10.22 8.09 -1.72
C MET A 75 -11.41 8.83 -1.15
N ASN A 76 -11.21 9.65 -0.12
CA ASN A 76 -12.28 10.48 0.43
C ASN A 76 -12.82 11.47 -0.59
N LEU A 77 -11.94 12.09 -1.38
CA LEU A 77 -12.36 12.95 -2.48
C LEU A 77 -13.18 12.17 -3.53
N ALA A 78 -12.74 10.97 -3.91
CA ALA A 78 -13.48 10.13 -4.86
C ALA A 78 -14.87 9.77 -4.33
N ARG A 79 -15.00 9.38 -3.05
CA ARG A 79 -16.28 9.10 -2.39
C ARG A 79 -17.20 10.32 -2.36
N MET A 80 -16.65 11.50 -2.10
CA MET A 80 -17.40 12.75 -2.11
C MET A 80 -17.90 13.15 -3.50
N LEU A 81 -17.14 12.82 -4.56
CA LEU A 81 -17.51 13.09 -5.94
C LEU A 81 -18.49 12.08 -6.52
N LEU A 82 -18.60 10.90 -5.91
CA LEU A 82 -19.46 9.79 -6.35
C LEU A 82 -20.41 9.33 -5.23
N PRO A 83 -21.23 10.23 -4.66
CA PRO A 83 -22.11 9.86 -3.54
C PRO A 83 -23.16 8.81 -3.93
N GLU A 84 -23.56 8.74 -5.20
CA GLU A 84 -24.48 7.74 -5.74
C GLU A 84 -23.91 6.33 -5.69
N ASP A 85 -22.61 6.15 -5.81
CA ASP A 85 -21.94 4.85 -5.71
C ASP A 85 -22.19 4.19 -4.35
N HIS A 86 -22.31 4.98 -3.29
CA HIS A 86 -22.63 4.52 -1.94
C HIS A 86 -24.13 4.39 -1.67
N ARG A 87 -24.95 5.21 -2.32
CA ARG A 87 -26.41 5.24 -2.08
C ARG A 87 -27.18 4.20 -2.87
N LEU A 88 -26.78 3.95 -4.11
CA LEU A 88 -27.50 3.10 -5.05
C LEU A 88 -27.00 1.67 -5.03
N ASN A 89 -25.79 1.48 -4.61
CA ASN A 89 -25.14 0.18 -4.64
C ASN A 89 -25.49 -0.62 -3.39
N ARG A 90 -26.55 -1.40 -3.52
CA ARG A 90 -27.09 -2.28 -2.48
C ARG A 90 -26.70 -3.73 -2.67
N GLU A 91 -25.76 -4.04 -3.58
CA GLU A 91 -25.29 -5.41 -3.67
C GLU A 91 -24.64 -5.81 -2.33
N PRO A 92 -25.19 -6.84 -1.69
CA PRO A 92 -24.63 -7.28 -0.44
C PRO A 92 -23.22 -7.80 -0.74
N ILE A 93 -22.20 -7.07 -0.27
CA ILE A 93 -20.94 -7.74 0.00
C ILE A 93 -21.31 -8.81 1.01
N ALA A 94 -21.02 -10.05 0.71
CA ALA A 94 -21.20 -11.13 1.67
C ALA A 94 -20.22 -10.92 2.83
N LEU A 95 -20.52 -9.94 3.68
CA LEU A 95 -19.80 -9.73 4.92
C LEU A 95 -20.27 -10.81 5.89
N PRO A 96 -19.38 -11.61 6.42
CA PRO A 96 -19.77 -12.60 7.40
C PRO A 96 -20.43 -11.88 8.59
N THR A 97 -21.75 -12.06 8.72
CA THR A 97 -22.51 -11.91 9.96
C THR A 97 -22.74 -10.53 10.55
N ASN A 98 -22.55 -9.43 9.86
CA ASN A 98 -22.93 -8.13 10.44
C ASN A 98 -24.21 -7.58 9.79
N PRO A 99 -25.33 -7.43 10.56
CA PRO A 99 -26.58 -6.86 10.06
C PRO A 99 -26.51 -5.34 9.82
N LEU A 100 -25.39 -4.70 10.13
CA LEU A 100 -25.18 -3.29 9.80
C LEU A 100 -24.85 -3.19 8.32
N GLU A 101 -25.82 -2.76 7.53
CA GLU A 101 -25.58 -2.26 6.17
C GLU A 101 -24.64 -1.07 6.29
N LEU A 102 -23.35 -1.31 6.14
CA LEU A 102 -22.38 -0.24 6.18
C LEU A 102 -22.50 0.58 4.91
N ALA A 103 -22.75 1.85 5.08
CA ALA A 103 -22.89 2.84 4.01
C ALA A 103 -21.64 3.01 3.12
N SER A 104 -20.63 2.18 3.31
CA SER A 104 -19.31 2.27 2.68
C SER A 104 -19.06 1.20 1.63
N CYS A 105 -20.08 0.56 1.11
CA CYS A 105 -19.93 -0.57 0.20
C CYS A 105 -19.61 -0.22 -1.26
N GLY A 106 -19.56 1.06 -1.66
CA GLY A 106 -19.39 1.50 -3.05
C GLY A 106 -18.53 0.60 -3.96
N HIS A 107 -18.82 0.56 -5.26
CA HIS A 107 -18.07 -0.23 -6.23
C HIS A 107 -16.83 0.48 -6.75
N CYS A 108 -16.98 1.76 -7.10
CA CYS A 108 -15.90 2.55 -7.72
C CYS A 108 -14.94 3.11 -6.68
N ALA A 109 -15.48 3.50 -5.51
CA ALA A 109 -14.72 4.07 -4.40
C ALA A 109 -15.13 3.42 -3.08
N PRO A 110 -14.85 2.13 -2.88
CA PRO A 110 -15.31 1.38 -1.71
C PRO A 110 -14.74 1.95 -0.41
N GLY A 111 -15.44 1.70 0.69
CA GLY A 111 -14.91 1.93 2.02
C GLY A 111 -13.80 0.95 2.38
N THR A 112 -12.99 1.28 3.37
CA THR A 112 -11.85 0.46 3.82
C THR A 112 -12.27 -0.95 4.24
N LEU A 113 -13.40 -1.07 4.95
CA LEU A 113 -13.95 -2.37 5.34
C LEU A 113 -14.22 -3.26 4.12
N ALA A 114 -14.94 -2.74 3.12
CA ALA A 114 -15.24 -3.47 1.90
C ALA A 114 -13.98 -3.81 1.10
N THR A 115 -13.02 -2.90 1.09
CA THR A 115 -11.72 -3.09 0.43
C THR A 115 -10.98 -4.30 0.99
N GLY A 116 -10.88 -4.44 2.32
CA GLY A 116 -10.18 -5.55 2.94
C GLY A 116 -10.75 -6.91 2.53
N TYR A 117 -12.07 -7.08 2.57
CA TYR A 117 -12.71 -8.34 2.15
C TYR A 117 -12.53 -8.62 0.66
N ARG A 118 -12.67 -7.61 -0.20
CA ARG A 118 -12.49 -7.78 -1.65
C ARG A 118 -11.06 -8.19 -2.02
N TYR A 119 -10.06 -7.59 -1.37
CA TYR A 119 -8.67 -7.97 -1.56
C TYR A 119 -8.39 -9.38 -1.07
N ALA A 120 -8.95 -9.77 0.08
CA ALA A 120 -8.83 -11.13 0.60
C ALA A 120 -9.46 -12.17 -0.35
N GLU A 121 -10.64 -11.90 -0.91
CA GLU A 121 -11.28 -12.76 -1.92
C GLU A 121 -10.45 -12.92 -3.19
N MET A 122 -9.68 -11.89 -3.57
CA MET A 122 -8.75 -11.95 -4.70
C MET A 122 -7.41 -12.63 -4.37
N GLY A 123 -7.19 -13.03 -3.12
CA GLY A 123 -5.95 -13.67 -2.68
C GLY A 123 -4.82 -12.69 -2.33
N TYR A 124 -5.11 -11.41 -2.11
CA TYR A 124 -4.14 -10.45 -1.61
C TYR A 124 -4.05 -10.48 -0.10
N THR A 125 -2.84 -10.33 0.42
CA THR A 125 -2.56 -10.24 1.85
C THR A 125 -2.04 -8.86 2.27
N ALA A 126 -1.60 -8.04 1.32
CA ALA A 126 -1.15 -6.68 1.59
C ALA A 126 -1.50 -5.72 0.45
N ALA A 127 -1.80 -4.47 0.79
CA ALA A 127 -2.00 -3.39 -0.18
C ALA A 127 -1.44 -2.07 0.35
N PHE A 128 -0.86 -1.26 -0.55
CA PHE A 128 -0.16 -0.03 -0.18
C PHE A 128 -0.75 1.18 -0.89
N GLU A 129 -1.20 2.16 -0.08
CA GLU A 129 -1.71 3.46 -0.55
C GLU A 129 -0.57 4.32 -1.13
N PRO A 130 -0.56 4.61 -2.43
CA PRO A 130 0.55 5.30 -3.06
C PRO A 130 0.43 6.82 -3.04
N ALA A 131 -0.58 7.42 -2.42
CA ALA A 131 -0.87 8.84 -2.57
C ALA A 131 -1.14 9.57 -1.25
N MET A 132 -0.48 9.15 -0.18
CA MET A 132 -0.57 9.83 1.11
C MET A 132 0.17 11.17 1.05
N LEU A 133 -0.52 12.27 1.38
CA LEU A 133 0.11 13.58 1.52
C LEU A 133 0.73 13.72 2.91
N PRO A 134 1.87 14.42 3.07
CA PRO A 134 2.45 14.67 4.39
C PRO A 134 1.46 15.27 5.38
N SER A 135 0.66 16.22 4.93
CA SER A 135 -0.32 16.96 5.75
C SER A 135 -1.50 16.12 6.24
N ASN A 136 -1.84 15.01 5.58
CA ASN A 136 -2.94 14.13 5.99
C ASN A 136 -2.51 12.73 6.39
N ALA A 137 -1.23 12.51 6.64
CA ALA A 137 -0.68 11.19 6.92
C ALA A 137 -1.39 10.50 8.11
N ARG A 138 -1.59 11.23 9.21
CA ARG A 138 -2.32 10.69 10.38
C ARG A 138 -3.71 10.18 10.00
N HIS A 139 -4.48 10.99 9.24
CA HIS A 139 -5.82 10.62 8.82
C HIS A 139 -5.81 9.39 7.90
N ALA A 140 -4.87 9.34 6.95
CA ALA A 140 -4.73 8.19 6.06
C ALA A 140 -4.45 6.89 6.83
N HIS A 141 -3.54 6.92 7.80
CA HIS A 141 -3.27 5.75 8.64
C HIS A 141 -4.44 5.34 9.51
N MET A 142 -5.17 6.30 10.10
CA MET A 142 -6.37 5.99 10.87
C MET A 142 -7.44 5.31 10.02
N GLU A 143 -7.66 5.80 8.81
CA GLU A 143 -8.64 5.23 7.88
C GLU A 143 -8.21 3.84 7.39
N MET A 144 -6.93 3.67 7.00
CA MET A 144 -6.41 2.36 6.61
C MET A 144 -6.46 1.34 7.75
N GLY A 145 -6.34 1.79 9.00
CA GLY A 145 -6.48 0.94 10.19
C GLY A 145 -7.84 0.25 10.32
N ASP A 146 -8.86 0.74 9.63
CA ASP A 146 -10.19 0.11 9.57
C ASP A 146 -10.30 -0.96 8.46
N THR A 147 -9.20 -1.24 7.74
CA THR A 147 -9.19 -2.26 6.69
C THR A 147 -8.96 -3.64 7.30
N PRO A 148 -9.95 -4.55 7.27
CA PRO A 148 -9.81 -5.88 7.88
C PRO A 148 -8.97 -6.81 7.01
N ILE A 149 -8.35 -7.83 7.64
CA ILE A 149 -7.70 -8.99 7.00
C ILE A 149 -6.42 -8.63 6.23
N LEU A 150 -6.29 -7.42 5.73
CA LEU A 150 -5.26 -6.98 4.80
C LEU A 150 -4.18 -6.20 5.54
N ASP A 151 -2.92 -6.57 5.39
CA ASP A 151 -1.81 -5.71 5.80
C ASP A 151 -1.75 -4.47 4.91
N HIS A 152 -1.41 -3.34 5.48
CA HIS A 152 -1.43 -2.09 4.75
C HIS A 152 -0.27 -1.15 5.14
N GLY A 153 0.04 -0.25 4.24
CA GLY A 153 1.02 0.81 4.42
C GLY A 153 0.81 1.90 3.39
N ALA A 154 1.68 2.90 3.39
CA ALA A 154 1.56 4.01 2.44
C ALA A 154 2.91 4.54 1.99
N TYR A 155 2.92 5.12 0.79
CA TYR A 155 4.01 5.96 0.28
C TYR A 155 3.63 7.42 0.43
N VAL A 156 4.57 8.25 0.89
CA VAL A 156 4.34 9.68 1.00
C VAL A 156 4.67 10.41 -0.32
N MET A 157 3.78 11.27 -0.76
CA MET A 157 3.95 12.05 -1.99
C MET A 157 4.83 13.27 -1.76
N LEU A 158 6.00 13.33 -2.40
CA LEU A 158 6.92 14.47 -2.34
C LEU A 158 7.17 15.16 -3.69
N GLY A 159 6.87 14.52 -4.82
CA GLY A 159 7.21 15.07 -6.14
C GLY A 159 6.56 16.42 -6.49
N SER A 160 5.54 16.84 -5.75
CA SER A 160 4.87 18.14 -5.88
C SER A 160 4.65 18.79 -4.50
N ASP A 161 5.39 18.36 -3.49
CA ASP A 161 5.39 18.98 -2.17
C ASP A 161 6.05 20.36 -2.23
N GLU A 162 5.36 21.38 -1.73
CA GLU A 162 5.79 22.78 -1.91
C GLU A 162 7.08 23.09 -1.16
N LEU A 163 7.28 22.53 0.04
CA LEU A 163 8.51 22.76 0.80
C LEU A 163 9.70 22.05 0.13
N PHE A 164 9.51 20.84 -0.35
CA PHE A 164 10.54 20.13 -1.11
C PHE A 164 10.93 20.91 -2.37
N LEU A 165 9.95 21.42 -3.14
CA LEU A 165 10.20 22.22 -4.33
C LEU A 165 10.88 23.56 -4.00
N GLN A 166 10.50 24.19 -2.90
CA GLN A 166 11.14 25.41 -2.40
C GLN A 166 12.61 25.18 -2.04
N LEU A 167 12.93 24.12 -1.33
CA LEU A 167 14.31 23.77 -0.98
C LEU A 167 15.19 23.62 -2.22
N LEU A 168 14.66 22.98 -3.27
CA LEU A 168 15.35 22.87 -4.57
C LEU A 168 15.51 24.23 -5.25
N ALA A 169 14.44 25.02 -5.30
CA ALA A 169 14.42 26.35 -5.93
C ALA A 169 15.40 27.34 -5.27
N GLU A 170 15.53 27.27 -3.95
CA GLU A 170 16.48 28.09 -3.18
C GLU A 170 17.92 27.57 -3.26
N GLY A 171 18.17 26.48 -3.98
CA GLY A 171 19.50 25.89 -4.10
C GLY A 171 20.07 25.38 -2.78
N LYS A 172 19.21 24.92 -1.86
CA LYS A 172 19.68 24.30 -0.60
C LYS A 172 20.60 23.13 -0.90
N ASP A 173 21.61 22.94 -0.03
CA ASP A 173 22.52 21.80 -0.18
C ASP A 173 21.76 20.46 -0.12
N PHE A 174 22.35 19.45 -0.73
CA PHE A 174 21.73 18.13 -0.85
C PHE A 174 21.47 17.51 0.52
N GLN A 175 22.31 17.77 1.53
CA GLN A 175 22.11 17.25 2.88
C GLN A 175 20.82 17.77 3.49
N THR A 176 20.55 19.07 3.39
CA THR A 176 19.30 19.69 3.86
C THR A 176 18.08 19.06 3.17
N VAL A 177 18.14 18.86 1.86
CA VAL A 177 17.04 18.22 1.10
C VAL A 177 16.85 16.77 1.50
N ARG A 178 17.93 15.99 1.64
CA ARG A 178 17.90 14.60 2.09
C ARG A 178 17.32 14.47 3.50
N ASP A 179 17.72 15.33 4.41
CA ASP A 179 17.26 15.32 5.81
C ASP A 179 15.75 15.65 5.87
N TYR A 180 15.25 16.55 5.03
CA TYR A 180 13.82 16.80 4.87
C TYR A 180 13.07 15.57 4.37
N VAL A 181 13.59 14.87 3.35
CA VAL A 181 13.00 13.63 2.85
C VAL A 181 12.94 12.57 3.95
N GLY A 182 14.04 12.36 4.66
CA GLY A 182 14.12 11.39 5.76
C GLY A 182 13.16 11.73 6.91
N TRP A 183 13.10 13.00 7.29
CA TRP A 183 12.16 13.47 8.29
C TRP A 183 10.70 13.23 7.86
N THR A 184 10.37 13.54 6.60
CA THR A 184 9.01 13.36 6.08
C THR A 184 8.59 11.89 6.09
N ILE A 185 9.46 10.97 5.66
CA ILE A 185 9.19 9.53 5.71
C ILE A 185 8.93 9.09 7.15
N HIS A 186 9.80 9.50 8.07
CA HIS A 186 9.67 9.12 9.48
C HIS A 186 8.41 9.71 10.14
N ALA A 187 8.15 11.00 9.94
CA ALA A 187 7.02 11.69 10.54
C ALA A 187 5.67 11.21 10.00
N SER A 188 5.61 10.87 8.70
CA SER A 188 4.41 10.34 8.05
C SER A 188 4.24 8.83 8.22
N LYS A 189 5.20 8.11 8.82
CA LYS A 189 5.21 6.64 8.91
C LYS A 189 5.09 5.97 7.54
N ALA A 190 5.64 6.59 6.51
CA ALA A 190 5.61 6.05 5.16
C ALA A 190 6.67 4.95 4.96
N LEU A 191 6.39 4.01 4.05
CA LEU A 191 7.34 2.98 3.64
C LEU A 191 8.41 3.51 2.68
N GLY A 192 8.09 4.58 1.97
CA GLY A 192 8.96 5.21 1.00
C GLY A 192 8.28 6.42 0.37
N VAL A 193 8.85 6.91 -0.73
CA VAL A 193 8.39 8.11 -1.42
C VAL A 193 7.73 7.78 -2.75
N LYS A 194 6.66 8.50 -3.04
CA LYS A 194 5.95 8.49 -4.31
C LYS A 194 6.08 9.83 -5.03
N VAL A 195 6.20 9.76 -6.35
CA VAL A 195 6.01 10.90 -7.24
C VAL A 195 4.92 10.59 -8.27
N VAL A 196 4.09 11.58 -8.53
CA VAL A 196 3.12 11.59 -9.63
C VAL A 196 3.39 12.85 -10.43
N ASN A 197 3.67 12.71 -11.71
CA ASN A 197 4.02 13.88 -12.55
C ASN A 197 4.94 14.84 -11.81
N PRO A 198 6.23 14.55 -11.66
CA PRO A 198 7.12 15.33 -10.80
C PRO A 198 7.00 16.83 -11.06
N GLY A 199 6.57 17.61 -10.06
CA GLY A 199 6.26 19.02 -10.21
C GLY A 199 4.94 19.34 -10.94
N GLY A 200 4.35 18.41 -11.70
CA GLY A 200 3.21 18.69 -12.57
C GLY A 200 1.94 19.10 -11.83
N ILE A 201 1.66 18.49 -10.68
CA ILE A 201 0.52 18.89 -9.85
C ILE A 201 0.68 20.33 -9.34
N SER A 202 1.89 20.69 -8.93
CA SER A 202 2.20 22.06 -8.52
C SER A 202 2.13 23.02 -9.71
N ALA A 203 2.68 22.65 -10.88
CA ALA A 203 2.65 23.46 -12.09
C ALA A 203 1.22 23.87 -12.49
N PHE A 204 0.26 22.99 -12.31
CA PHE A 204 -1.16 23.27 -12.57
C PHE A 204 -1.69 24.46 -11.75
N LYS A 205 -1.25 24.62 -10.51
CA LYS A 205 -1.62 25.76 -9.66
C LYS A 205 -1.10 27.09 -10.22
N PHE A 206 -0.03 27.05 -11.00
CA PHE A 206 0.60 28.20 -11.63
C PHE A 206 0.27 28.31 -13.13
N ASN A 207 -0.85 27.71 -13.55
CA ASN A 207 -1.38 27.74 -14.92
C ASN A 207 -0.46 27.13 -16.00
N GLN A 208 0.53 26.34 -15.60
CA GLN A 208 1.37 25.57 -16.53
C GLN A 208 0.69 24.22 -16.79
N ARG A 209 0.19 24.02 -18.03
CA ARG A 209 -0.62 22.87 -18.40
C ARG A 209 0.17 21.66 -18.84
N LYS A 210 1.44 21.87 -19.21
CA LYS A 210 2.40 20.84 -19.62
C LYS A 210 3.70 21.05 -18.87
N LEU A 211 4.38 19.96 -18.59
CA LEU A 211 5.69 19.98 -17.95
C LEU A 211 6.47 18.74 -18.42
N ASN A 212 7.30 18.93 -19.43
CA ASN A 212 8.21 17.90 -19.91
C ASN A 212 9.34 17.65 -18.93
N VAL A 213 10.01 16.51 -19.05
CA VAL A 213 11.03 16.07 -18.08
C VAL A 213 12.16 17.06 -17.86
N ASP A 214 12.53 17.83 -18.88
CA ASP A 214 13.60 18.86 -18.85
C ASP A 214 13.05 20.29 -18.90
N GLU A 215 11.74 20.47 -18.84
CA GLU A 215 11.11 21.77 -18.80
C GLU A 215 11.06 22.29 -17.37
N GLU A 216 11.37 23.58 -17.21
CA GLU A 216 11.30 24.22 -15.90
C GLU A 216 9.87 24.48 -15.45
N HIS A 217 9.60 24.17 -14.21
CA HIS A 217 8.39 24.61 -13.52
C HIS A 217 8.32 26.14 -13.49
N ALA A 218 7.22 26.73 -13.97
CA ALA A 218 7.10 28.18 -14.15
C ALA A 218 7.39 29.00 -12.88
N HIS A 219 7.00 28.47 -11.72
CA HIS A 219 7.19 29.15 -10.43
C HIS A 219 8.49 28.74 -9.73
N TRP A 220 8.73 27.44 -9.58
CA TRP A 220 9.85 26.91 -8.79
C TRP A 220 11.18 26.86 -9.56
N ARG A 221 11.15 26.99 -10.88
CA ARG A 221 12.35 26.95 -11.75
C ARG A 221 13.17 25.66 -11.61
N VAL A 222 12.52 24.57 -11.25
CA VAL A 222 13.09 23.21 -11.17
C VAL A 222 12.48 22.32 -12.24
N THR A 223 13.22 21.32 -12.71
CA THR A 223 12.74 20.38 -13.72
C THR A 223 12.26 19.08 -13.08
N PRO A 224 11.32 18.33 -13.70
CA PRO A 224 10.95 16.97 -13.27
C PRO A 224 12.16 16.05 -13.12
N ARG A 225 13.15 16.15 -14.00
CA ARG A 225 14.40 15.40 -13.91
C ARG A 225 15.12 15.66 -12.60
N THR A 226 15.31 16.92 -12.22
CA THR A 226 15.95 17.30 -10.95
C THR A 226 15.20 16.72 -9.76
N ILE A 227 13.86 16.80 -9.76
CA ILE A 227 13.01 16.25 -8.71
C ILE A 227 13.25 14.75 -8.54
N VAL A 228 13.15 13.99 -9.64
CA VAL A 228 13.29 12.51 -9.61
C VAL A 228 14.70 12.12 -9.18
N GLN A 229 15.73 12.73 -9.75
CA GLN A 229 17.13 12.41 -9.44
C GLN A 229 17.46 12.73 -7.98
N THR A 230 16.98 13.85 -7.46
CA THR A 230 17.22 14.24 -6.06
C THR A 230 16.53 13.28 -5.09
N LEU A 231 15.27 12.94 -5.34
CA LEU A 231 14.54 11.98 -4.50
C LEU A 231 15.16 10.60 -4.56
N ALA A 232 15.50 10.10 -5.74
CA ALA A 232 16.13 8.79 -5.89
C ALA A 232 17.48 8.71 -5.14
N LYS A 233 18.30 9.77 -5.27
CA LYS A 233 19.57 9.89 -4.54
C LYS A 233 19.34 9.95 -3.03
N ALA A 234 18.38 10.74 -2.56
CA ALA A 234 18.05 10.86 -1.14
C ALA A 234 17.61 9.50 -0.54
N LEU A 235 16.74 8.77 -1.22
CA LEU A 235 16.32 7.45 -0.76
C LEU A 235 17.47 6.45 -0.70
N HIS A 236 18.36 6.49 -1.70
CA HIS A 236 19.55 5.63 -1.72
C HIS A 236 20.47 5.92 -0.53
N GLU A 237 20.80 7.19 -0.27
CA GLU A 237 21.69 7.57 0.83
C GLU A 237 21.06 7.35 2.21
N LEU A 238 19.74 7.45 2.33
CA LEU A 238 19.00 7.15 3.56
C LEU A 238 18.84 5.63 3.80
N GLY A 239 19.22 4.79 2.84
CA GLY A 239 19.05 3.34 2.95
C GLY A 239 17.60 2.90 2.99
N VAL A 240 16.69 3.67 2.37
CA VAL A 240 15.27 3.30 2.30
C VAL A 240 15.13 2.04 1.43
N PRO A 241 14.56 0.94 1.94
CA PRO A 241 14.53 -0.33 1.22
C PRO A 241 13.63 -0.33 0.00
N HIS A 242 12.64 0.57 -0.05
CA HIS A 242 11.73 0.71 -1.18
C HIS A 242 12.28 1.72 -2.19
N PRO A 243 12.32 1.40 -3.49
CA PRO A 243 12.72 2.34 -4.52
C PRO A 243 11.72 3.50 -4.62
N LEU A 244 12.13 4.60 -5.27
CA LEU A 244 11.23 5.69 -5.60
C LEU A 244 10.07 5.16 -6.45
N HIS A 245 8.85 5.30 -5.95
CA HIS A 245 7.65 4.87 -6.66
C HIS A 245 7.20 5.97 -7.62
N ILE A 246 7.23 5.72 -8.92
CA ILE A 246 6.94 6.73 -9.94
C ILE A 246 5.66 6.37 -10.69
N HIS A 247 4.70 7.30 -10.70
CA HIS A 247 3.56 7.26 -11.61
C HIS A 247 3.81 8.23 -12.77
N GLY A 248 4.10 7.67 -13.93
CA GLY A 248 4.16 8.44 -15.17
C GLY A 248 2.74 8.80 -15.62
N SER A 249 2.57 9.94 -16.22
CA SER A 249 1.33 10.29 -16.88
C SER A 249 1.59 10.96 -18.23
N ASN A 250 0.61 10.84 -19.07
CA ASN A 250 0.67 11.33 -20.44
C ASN A 250 0.13 12.77 -20.50
N LEU A 251 0.78 13.68 -19.76
CA LEU A 251 0.45 15.11 -19.77
C LEU A 251 1.29 15.92 -20.80
N GLY A 252 1.91 15.22 -21.73
CA GLY A 252 2.68 15.80 -22.82
C GLY A 252 1.86 16.08 -24.06
#